data_a7337eacc0e79967650ad27bdda3ac1d
#
_entry.id   a7337eacc0e79967650ad27bdda3ac1d
#
_cell.length_a   1.000
_cell.length_b   1.000
_cell.length_c   1.000
_cell.angle_alpha   90.00
_cell.angle_beta   90.00
_cell.angle_gamma   90.00
#
_symmetry.space_group_name_H-M   'P 1'
#
loop_
_entity.id
_entity.type
_entity.pdbx_description
1 polymer ?
#
loop_
_entity_poly.entity_id
_entity_poly.type
_entity_poly.pdbx_seq_one_letter_code
_entity_poly.pdbx_strand_id
1 'polypeptide(L)'
;MVPQGIQVVVGDYKKFEFTPDVFAAIVQFPNADGSIEDYKEFVARAGAAGAKVGVAADLMSLVLLTPPGEWGADVVFGSSQRFGIPMFYGGPSAAFFATKDDYKRTIPGRIIGISKDAYGHPAYRLALQTREQHIKREKATSNICTAQALLATMAGFYAVYHGAEGLRNIAGRIHSTAGFLAKDCLLYTSPSP
;
A
#
# COMPACT_ATOMS: atom_id res chain seq x y z
N MET A 1 -12.30 -14.13 -7.78
CA MET A 1 -11.61 -15.15 -6.96
C MET A 1 -12.29 -16.50 -7.00
N VAL A 2 -13.62 -16.57 -6.98
CA VAL A 2 -14.37 -17.84 -7.11
C VAL A 2 -13.92 -18.71 -8.30
N PRO A 3 -13.68 -18.16 -9.51
CA PRO A 3 -13.20 -18.97 -10.64
C PRO A 3 -11.85 -19.67 -10.43
N GLN A 4 -11.09 -19.23 -9.43
CA GLN A 4 -9.77 -19.81 -9.10
C GLN A 4 -9.84 -20.74 -7.87
N GLY A 5 -11.04 -21.03 -7.38
CA GLY A 5 -11.22 -21.87 -6.18
C GLY A 5 -10.88 -21.17 -4.86
N ILE A 6 -10.66 -19.85 -4.88
CA ILE A 6 -10.35 -19.09 -3.66
C ILE A 6 -11.64 -18.67 -2.98
N GLN A 7 -11.84 -19.12 -1.76
CA GLN A 7 -12.93 -18.69 -0.90
C GLN A 7 -12.52 -17.44 -0.13
N VAL A 8 -13.36 -16.40 -0.18
CA VAL A 8 -13.20 -15.18 0.61
C VAL A 8 -14.10 -15.27 1.84
N VAL A 9 -13.50 -15.13 3.01
CA VAL A 9 -14.21 -15.08 4.29
C VAL A 9 -14.08 -13.67 4.85
N VAL A 10 -15.21 -13.03 5.12
CA VAL A 10 -15.25 -11.71 5.76
C VAL A 10 -15.64 -11.91 7.23
N GLY A 11 -14.88 -11.33 8.13
CA GLY A 11 -15.11 -11.52 9.57
C GLY A 11 -14.38 -10.51 10.44
N ASP A 12 -14.63 -10.58 11.73
CA ASP A 12 -13.97 -9.78 12.75
C ASP A 12 -12.55 -10.32 13.00
N TYR A 13 -11.52 -9.49 12.75
CA TYR A 13 -10.13 -9.87 12.91
C TYR A 13 -9.77 -10.30 14.34
N LYS A 14 -10.48 -9.79 15.36
CA LYS A 14 -10.26 -10.14 16.77
C LYS A 14 -10.69 -11.59 17.09
N LYS A 15 -11.69 -12.07 16.37
CA LYS A 15 -12.30 -13.40 16.58
C LYS A 15 -11.89 -14.42 15.53
N PHE A 16 -11.19 -13.99 14.48
CA PHE A 16 -10.84 -14.86 13.38
C PHE A 16 -9.82 -15.92 13.82
N GLU A 17 -10.11 -17.17 13.54
CA GLU A 17 -9.23 -18.31 13.78
C GLU A 17 -8.55 -18.73 12.48
N PHE A 18 -7.22 -18.76 12.48
CA PHE A 18 -6.44 -19.19 11.33
C PHE A 18 -6.36 -20.70 11.30
N THR A 19 -6.90 -21.30 10.25
CA THR A 19 -6.74 -22.72 9.92
C THR A 19 -5.67 -22.90 8.87
N PRO A 20 -5.12 -24.11 8.65
CA PRO A 20 -4.11 -24.37 7.61
C PRO A 20 -4.56 -24.04 6.18
N ASP A 21 -5.87 -23.94 5.94
CA ASP A 21 -6.43 -23.59 4.63
C ASP A 21 -6.38 -22.10 4.35
N VAL A 22 -6.12 -21.27 5.38
CA VAL A 22 -6.02 -19.81 5.23
C VAL A 22 -4.61 -19.45 4.79
N PHE A 23 -4.44 -19.09 3.53
CA PHE A 23 -3.14 -18.72 2.99
C PHE A 23 -2.84 -17.22 3.09
N ALA A 24 -3.85 -16.37 3.19
CA ALA A 24 -3.68 -14.92 3.29
C ALA A 24 -4.85 -14.22 3.99
N ALA A 25 -4.56 -13.08 4.60
CA ALA A 25 -5.53 -12.14 5.13
C ALA A 25 -5.26 -10.72 4.63
N ILE A 26 -6.29 -9.91 4.48
CA ILE A 26 -6.19 -8.49 4.12
C ILE A 26 -6.92 -7.67 5.16
N VAL A 27 -6.24 -6.64 5.66
CA VAL A 27 -6.81 -5.64 6.58
C VAL A 27 -6.59 -4.24 6.02
N GLN A 28 -7.39 -3.28 6.46
CA GLN A 28 -7.25 -1.87 6.08
C GLN A 28 -6.71 -1.06 7.26
N PHE A 29 -5.85 -0.07 6.99
CA PHE A 29 -5.22 0.76 8.02
C PHE A 29 -4.97 2.20 7.53
N PRO A 30 -5.57 3.25 8.14
CA PRO A 30 -6.71 3.16 9.06
C PRO A 30 -7.96 2.51 8.45
N ASN A 31 -8.93 2.14 9.28
CA ASN A 31 -10.20 1.59 8.82
C ASN A 31 -11.06 2.62 8.05
N ALA A 32 -12.14 2.15 7.44
CA ALA A 32 -13.04 2.98 6.65
C ALA A 32 -13.73 4.09 7.48
N ASP A 33 -13.93 3.86 8.76
CA ASP A 33 -14.48 4.83 9.73
C ASP A 33 -13.41 5.74 10.36
N GLY A 34 -12.14 5.59 9.94
CA GLY A 34 -11.00 6.33 10.47
C GLY A 34 -10.42 5.76 11.77
N SER A 35 -10.96 4.67 12.30
CA SER A 35 -10.39 4.03 13.49
C SER A 35 -9.03 3.43 13.23
N ILE A 36 -8.18 3.43 14.25
CA ILE A 36 -6.82 2.88 14.21
C ILE A 36 -6.79 1.66 15.12
N GLU A 37 -6.69 0.48 14.52
CA GLU A 37 -6.65 -0.78 15.26
C GLU A 37 -5.22 -1.29 15.41
N ASP A 38 -4.92 -1.99 16.49
CA ASP A 38 -3.66 -2.69 16.67
C ASP A 38 -3.75 -4.10 16.08
N TYR A 39 -3.12 -4.29 14.92
CA TYR A 39 -3.10 -5.58 14.22
C TYR A 39 -1.90 -6.46 14.56
N LYS A 40 -1.03 -6.09 15.50
CA LYS A 40 0.20 -6.84 15.80
C LYS A 40 -0.08 -8.30 16.17
N GLU A 41 -1.04 -8.53 17.07
CA GLU A 41 -1.41 -9.87 17.47
C GLU A 41 -2.05 -10.66 16.31
N PHE A 42 -2.89 -10.02 15.53
CA PHE A 42 -3.50 -10.64 14.34
C PHE A 42 -2.44 -11.10 13.34
N VAL A 43 -1.46 -10.24 13.04
CA VAL A 43 -0.35 -10.56 12.14
C VAL A 43 0.51 -11.68 12.69
N ALA A 44 0.78 -11.69 14.00
CA ALA A 44 1.53 -12.76 14.64
C ALA A 44 0.81 -14.11 14.56
N ARG A 45 -0.51 -14.13 14.81
CA ARG A 45 -1.35 -15.35 14.67
C ARG A 45 -1.38 -15.84 13.22
N ALA A 46 -1.54 -14.94 12.25
CA ALA A 46 -1.49 -15.27 10.83
C ALA A 46 -0.14 -15.91 10.45
N GLY A 47 0.96 -15.29 10.86
CA GLY A 47 2.31 -15.81 10.60
C GLY A 47 2.56 -17.17 11.23
N ALA A 48 2.10 -17.40 12.45
CA ALA A 48 2.18 -18.71 13.12
C ALA A 48 1.42 -19.81 12.38
N ALA A 49 0.32 -19.46 11.72
CA ALA A 49 -0.46 -20.37 10.88
C ALA A 49 0.06 -20.49 9.43
N GLY A 50 1.13 -19.76 9.07
CA GLY A 50 1.69 -19.74 7.71
C GLY A 50 0.97 -18.81 6.73
N ALA A 51 -0.07 -18.10 7.17
CA ALA A 51 -0.80 -17.15 6.35
C ALA A 51 -0.04 -15.83 6.17
N LYS A 52 -0.20 -15.19 5.00
CA LYS A 52 0.41 -13.90 4.69
C LYS A 52 -0.57 -12.77 4.95
N VAL A 53 -0.06 -11.63 5.42
CA VAL A 53 -0.91 -10.47 5.72
C VAL A 53 -0.59 -9.31 4.79
N GLY A 54 -1.60 -8.92 4.02
CA GLY A 54 -1.63 -7.70 3.21
C GLY A 54 -2.35 -6.58 3.95
N VAL A 55 -1.81 -5.36 3.90
CA VAL A 55 -2.42 -4.19 4.51
C VAL A 55 -2.71 -3.13 3.46
N ALA A 56 -3.98 -2.82 3.28
CA ALA A 56 -4.41 -1.67 2.50
C ALA A 56 -4.24 -0.41 3.36
N ALA A 57 -3.27 0.43 3.04
CA ALA A 57 -2.91 1.56 3.88
C ALA A 57 -3.06 2.92 3.17
N ASP A 58 -3.36 3.94 3.96
CA ASP A 58 -3.30 5.34 3.51
C ASP A 58 -1.86 5.86 3.67
N LEU A 59 -1.22 6.20 2.58
CA LEU A 59 0.18 6.63 2.57
C LEU A 59 0.43 7.88 3.44
N MET A 60 -0.50 8.84 3.45
CA MET A 60 -0.35 10.07 4.24
C MET A 60 -0.50 9.79 5.75
N SER A 61 -1.37 8.86 6.13
CA SER A 61 -1.52 8.48 7.54
C SER A 61 -0.26 7.80 8.10
N LEU A 62 0.49 7.08 7.27
CA LEU A 62 1.74 6.42 7.67
C LEU A 62 2.87 7.40 8.02
N VAL A 63 2.70 8.69 7.71
CA VAL A 63 3.63 9.74 8.17
C VAL A 63 3.53 9.96 9.69
N LEU A 64 2.35 9.70 10.27
CA LEU A 64 2.08 9.85 11.70
C LEU A 64 2.00 8.52 12.46
N LEU A 65 1.64 7.44 11.77
CA LEU A 65 1.40 6.13 12.36
C LEU A 65 2.58 5.18 12.08
N THR A 66 2.77 4.21 12.95
CA THR A 66 3.75 3.15 12.75
C THR A 66 3.43 2.36 11.48
N PRO A 67 4.36 2.28 10.51
CA PRO A 67 4.13 1.57 9.27
C PRO A 67 3.84 0.07 9.47
N PRO A 68 2.92 -0.51 8.70
CA PRO A 68 2.55 -1.92 8.85
C PRO A 68 3.71 -2.92 8.72
N GLY A 69 4.75 -2.59 7.98
CA GLY A 69 5.96 -3.41 7.88
C GLY A 69 6.68 -3.59 9.21
N GLU A 70 6.64 -2.58 10.11
CA GLU A 70 7.29 -2.64 11.42
C GLU A 70 6.57 -3.54 12.42
N TRP A 71 5.28 -3.79 12.22
CA TRP A 71 4.52 -4.75 13.02
C TRP A 71 4.26 -6.08 12.30
N GLY A 72 5.03 -6.34 11.22
CA GLY A 72 5.18 -7.66 10.64
C GLY A 72 4.36 -7.95 9.38
N ALA A 73 3.59 -6.99 8.86
CA ALA A 73 2.87 -7.17 7.59
C ALA A 73 3.80 -7.65 6.47
N ASP A 74 3.29 -8.53 5.61
CA ASP A 74 4.07 -9.07 4.49
C ASP A 74 4.03 -8.14 3.28
N VAL A 75 2.90 -7.50 3.05
CA VAL A 75 2.66 -6.58 1.93
C VAL A 75 1.87 -5.38 2.41
N VAL A 76 2.27 -4.19 1.98
CA VAL A 76 1.54 -2.94 2.21
C VAL A 76 1.30 -2.26 0.88
N PHE A 77 0.07 -1.88 0.61
CA PHE A 77 -0.32 -1.26 -0.65
C PHE A 77 -1.40 -0.20 -0.42
N GLY A 78 -1.52 0.72 -1.35
CA GLY A 78 -2.54 1.75 -1.27
C GLY A 78 -2.38 2.82 -2.33
N SER A 79 -3.25 3.82 -2.29
CA SER A 79 -3.19 4.96 -3.20
C SER A 79 -2.10 5.94 -2.78
N SER A 80 -1.36 6.47 -3.76
CA SER A 80 -0.42 7.58 -3.57
C SER A 80 -1.05 8.96 -3.85
N GLN A 81 -2.35 9.04 -4.09
CA GLN A 81 -3.04 10.26 -4.49
C GLN A 81 -2.83 11.43 -3.53
N ARG A 82 -2.77 11.15 -2.22
CA ARG A 82 -2.53 12.19 -1.20
C ARG A 82 -1.14 12.82 -1.24
N PHE A 83 -0.25 12.28 -2.08
CA PHE A 83 1.07 12.84 -2.34
C PHE A 83 1.04 13.74 -3.58
N GLY A 84 0.13 14.72 -3.58
CA GLY A 84 0.07 15.78 -4.57
C GLY A 84 -0.52 15.39 -5.93
N ILE A 85 -1.19 14.25 -6.04
CA ILE A 85 -1.80 13.82 -7.30
C ILE A 85 -3.23 14.36 -7.38
N PRO A 86 -3.57 15.17 -8.41
CA PRO A 86 -4.93 15.66 -8.61
C PRO A 86 -5.92 14.53 -8.93
N MET A 87 -7.20 14.77 -8.70
CA MET A 87 -8.25 13.79 -8.98
C MET A 87 -8.59 13.61 -10.46
N PHE A 88 -8.21 14.53 -11.34
CA PHE A 88 -8.34 14.48 -12.81
C PHE A 88 -9.70 13.97 -13.31
N TYR A 89 -10.80 14.40 -12.71
CA TYR A 89 -12.14 13.91 -13.07
C TYR A 89 -12.33 12.38 -12.88
N GLY A 90 -11.59 11.78 -11.99
CA GLY A 90 -11.70 10.34 -11.67
C GLY A 90 -10.53 9.47 -12.12
N GLY A 91 -9.44 10.05 -12.54
CA GLY A 91 -8.24 9.34 -12.93
C GLY A 91 -7.37 10.07 -13.95
N PRO A 92 -6.22 9.52 -14.32
CA PRO A 92 -5.59 8.30 -13.80
C PRO A 92 -5.13 8.46 -12.35
N SER A 93 -4.97 7.34 -11.65
CA SER A 93 -4.48 7.29 -10.28
C SER A 93 -3.16 6.51 -10.19
N ALA A 94 -2.39 6.73 -9.14
CA ALA A 94 -1.19 5.97 -8.84
C ALA A 94 -1.29 5.33 -7.45
N ALA A 95 -0.49 4.30 -7.25
CA ALA A 95 -0.46 3.52 -6.01
C ALA A 95 0.98 3.32 -5.55
N PHE A 96 1.14 2.91 -4.30
CA PHE A 96 2.38 2.39 -3.77
C PHE A 96 2.23 0.92 -3.42
N PHE A 97 3.36 0.22 -3.42
CA PHE A 97 3.45 -1.17 -3.03
C PHE A 97 4.78 -1.38 -2.30
N ALA A 98 4.72 -1.95 -1.12
CA ALA A 98 5.88 -2.30 -0.31
C ALA A 98 5.76 -3.74 0.18
N THR A 99 6.88 -4.44 0.24
CA THR A 99 6.92 -5.83 0.71
C THR A 99 8.28 -6.17 1.30
N LYS A 100 8.36 -7.30 2.00
CA LYS A 100 9.62 -7.84 2.51
C LYS A 100 10.57 -8.23 1.37
N ASP A 101 11.88 -8.17 1.62
CA ASP A 101 12.91 -8.47 0.62
C ASP A 101 12.77 -9.90 0.05
N ASP A 102 12.29 -10.83 0.84
CA ASP A 102 12.08 -12.23 0.43
C ASP A 102 11.13 -12.37 -0.77
N TYR A 103 10.21 -11.43 -0.94
CA TYR A 103 9.22 -11.46 -2.04
C TYR A 103 9.68 -10.72 -3.30
N LYS A 104 10.85 -10.10 -3.32
CA LYS A 104 11.33 -9.29 -4.45
C LYS A 104 11.30 -10.00 -5.80
N ARG A 105 11.42 -11.34 -5.82
CA ARG A 105 11.37 -12.14 -7.04
C ARG A 105 9.96 -12.51 -7.50
N THR A 106 8.97 -12.37 -6.63
CA THR A 106 7.58 -12.78 -6.88
C THR A 106 6.63 -11.61 -7.05
N ILE A 107 7.04 -10.38 -6.66
CA ILE A 107 6.23 -9.19 -6.85
C ILE A 107 5.92 -8.95 -8.34
N PRO A 108 4.76 -8.38 -8.66
CA PRO A 108 4.48 -7.90 -10.01
C PRO A 108 5.34 -6.68 -10.34
N GLY A 109 5.55 -6.45 -11.63
CA GLY A 109 6.20 -5.24 -12.09
C GLY A 109 7.70 -5.34 -12.33
N ARG A 110 8.29 -4.19 -12.60
CA ARG A 110 9.72 -4.01 -12.88
C ARG A 110 10.43 -3.49 -11.66
N ILE A 111 11.66 -3.94 -11.45
CA ILE A 111 12.59 -3.31 -10.53
C ILE A 111 13.74 -2.75 -11.34
N ILE A 112 14.02 -1.46 -11.16
CA ILE A 112 15.14 -0.78 -11.79
C ILE A 112 16.26 -0.66 -10.77
N GLY A 113 17.42 -1.18 -11.12
CA GLY A 113 18.62 -1.08 -10.32
C GLY A 113 19.60 -0.04 -10.89
N ILE A 114 20.43 0.48 -10.01
CA ILE A 114 21.56 1.31 -10.39
C ILE A 114 22.77 0.42 -10.68
N SER A 115 23.38 0.61 -11.84
CA SER A 115 24.57 -0.10 -12.31
C SER A 115 25.56 0.90 -12.87
N LYS A 116 26.55 0.42 -13.61
CA LYS A 116 27.49 1.26 -14.35
C LYS A 116 27.43 0.90 -15.83
N ASP A 117 27.61 1.89 -16.68
CA ASP A 117 27.79 1.70 -18.13
C ASP A 117 29.21 1.20 -18.46
N ALA A 118 29.48 1.04 -19.75
CA ALA A 118 30.80 0.61 -20.24
C ALA A 118 31.94 1.57 -19.91
N TYR A 119 31.61 2.82 -19.60
CA TYR A 119 32.58 3.91 -19.28
C TYR A 119 32.68 4.13 -17.76
N GLY A 120 31.93 3.36 -16.94
CA GLY A 120 31.96 3.48 -15.49
C GLY A 120 31.00 4.51 -14.90
N HIS A 121 30.17 5.18 -15.70
CA HIS A 121 29.17 6.14 -15.23
C HIS A 121 27.94 5.42 -14.66
N PRO A 122 27.21 6.04 -13.70
CA PRO A 122 25.94 5.51 -13.20
C PRO A 122 24.95 5.30 -14.35
N ALA A 123 24.36 4.12 -14.41
CA ALA A 123 23.35 3.76 -15.41
C ALA A 123 22.23 2.94 -14.79
N TYR A 124 21.01 3.15 -15.27
CA TYR A 124 19.86 2.35 -14.86
C TYR A 124 19.72 1.12 -15.74
N ARG A 125 19.35 0.02 -15.11
CA ARG A 125 19.03 -1.23 -15.81
C ARG A 125 17.89 -1.97 -15.13
N LEU A 126 17.21 -2.82 -15.88
CA LEU A 126 16.30 -3.79 -15.27
C LEU A 126 17.10 -4.71 -14.34
N ALA A 127 16.76 -4.66 -13.06
CA ALA A 127 17.25 -5.59 -12.06
C ALA A 127 16.20 -6.68 -11.87
N LEU A 128 16.63 -7.88 -11.57
CA LEU A 128 15.77 -9.05 -11.45
C LEU A 128 15.07 -9.43 -12.77
N GLN A 129 14.27 -10.47 -12.70
CA GLN A 129 13.68 -11.09 -13.88
C GLN A 129 12.57 -10.24 -14.48
N THR A 130 12.62 -10.01 -15.77
CA THR A 130 11.54 -9.38 -16.53
C THR A 130 10.35 -10.33 -16.62
N ARG A 131 9.13 -9.79 -16.50
CA ARG A 131 7.88 -10.59 -16.40
C ARG A 131 6.79 -10.08 -17.33
N GLU A 132 7.09 -9.07 -18.14
CA GLU A 132 6.12 -8.44 -19.01
C GLU A 132 5.78 -9.31 -20.22
N GLN A 133 4.58 -9.10 -20.73
CA GLN A 133 4.02 -9.84 -21.85
C GLN A 133 4.85 -9.69 -23.13
N HIS A 134 5.40 -8.52 -23.41
CA HIS A 134 6.23 -8.30 -24.60
C HIS A 134 7.58 -9.03 -24.56
N ILE A 135 8.00 -9.54 -23.41
CA ILE A 135 9.24 -10.33 -23.25
C ILE A 135 8.92 -11.81 -23.05
N LYS A 136 8.03 -12.12 -22.11
CA LYS A 136 7.71 -13.51 -21.70
C LYS A 136 6.52 -14.11 -22.44
N ARG A 137 5.81 -13.32 -23.26
CA ARG A 137 4.62 -13.75 -24.02
C ARG A 137 3.59 -14.42 -23.10
N GLU A 138 3.18 -15.64 -23.40
CA GLU A 138 2.22 -16.43 -22.63
C GLU A 138 2.71 -16.82 -21.23
N LYS A 139 4.00 -16.70 -20.95
CA LYS A 139 4.62 -16.99 -19.64
C LYS A 139 4.73 -15.73 -18.77
N ALA A 140 4.16 -14.61 -19.20
CA ALA A 140 4.16 -13.37 -18.44
C ALA A 140 3.32 -13.50 -17.17
N THR A 141 3.84 -13.03 -16.05
CA THR A 141 3.14 -13.00 -14.76
C THR A 141 2.57 -11.63 -14.43
N SER A 142 2.98 -10.61 -15.15
CA SER A 142 2.49 -9.24 -15.00
C SER A 142 2.51 -8.48 -16.31
N ASN A 143 1.63 -7.50 -16.41
CA ASN A 143 1.63 -6.51 -17.48
C ASN A 143 1.51 -5.13 -16.83
N ILE A 144 2.43 -4.22 -17.18
CA ILE A 144 2.50 -2.88 -16.59
C ILE A 144 2.11 -1.84 -17.62
N CYS A 145 1.15 -0.99 -17.25
CA CYS A 145 0.82 0.21 -17.98
C CYS A 145 1.75 1.35 -17.54
N THR A 146 2.26 2.13 -18.49
CA THR A 146 3.12 3.27 -18.24
C THR A 146 2.34 4.57 -17.96
N ALA A 147 1.02 4.55 -18.00
CA ALA A 147 0.17 5.73 -17.75
C ALA A 147 0.44 6.38 -16.38
N GLN A 148 0.79 5.58 -15.37
CA GLN A 148 1.04 6.03 -14.01
C GLN A 148 2.48 6.54 -13.77
N ALA A 149 3.37 6.48 -14.74
CA ALA A 149 4.78 6.87 -14.56
C ALA A 149 4.93 8.34 -14.13
N LEU A 150 4.21 9.26 -14.78
CA LEU A 150 4.21 10.68 -14.41
C LEU A 150 3.67 10.88 -13.00
N LEU A 151 2.60 10.21 -12.63
CA LEU A 151 1.96 10.33 -11.31
C LEU A 151 2.88 9.78 -10.21
N ALA A 152 3.58 8.68 -10.46
CA ALA A 152 4.58 8.16 -9.54
C ALA A 152 5.73 9.16 -9.33
N THR A 153 6.16 9.81 -10.41
CA THR A 153 7.18 10.88 -10.35
C THR A 153 6.66 12.06 -9.53
N MET A 154 5.42 12.51 -9.75
CA MET A 154 4.81 13.60 -8.99
C MET A 154 4.76 13.28 -7.51
N ALA A 155 4.32 12.06 -7.13
CA ALA A 155 4.28 11.62 -5.74
C ALA A 155 5.67 11.60 -5.09
N GLY A 156 6.68 11.14 -5.83
CA GLY A 156 8.08 11.17 -5.38
C GLY A 156 8.59 12.59 -5.15
N PHE A 157 8.38 13.50 -6.11
CA PHE A 157 8.76 14.90 -5.95
C PHE A 157 8.00 15.62 -4.85
N TYR A 158 6.74 15.31 -4.64
CA TYR A 158 5.98 15.82 -3.49
C TYR A 158 6.67 15.48 -2.17
N ALA A 159 7.07 14.23 -2.01
CA ALA A 159 7.79 13.79 -0.82
C ALA A 159 9.15 14.49 -0.65
N VAL A 160 9.90 14.62 -1.73
CA VAL A 160 11.21 15.30 -1.74
C VAL A 160 11.07 16.79 -1.43
N TYR A 161 10.08 17.47 -2.03
CA TYR A 161 9.85 18.91 -1.85
C TYR A 161 9.48 19.26 -0.41
N HIS A 162 8.56 18.49 0.20
CA HIS A 162 8.10 18.77 1.55
C HIS A 162 9.04 18.24 2.63
N GLY A 163 9.81 17.20 2.33
CA GLY A 163 10.65 16.50 3.30
C GLY A 163 9.86 15.89 4.46
N ALA A 164 10.55 15.29 5.40
CA ALA A 164 9.92 14.59 6.52
C ALA A 164 9.08 15.53 7.42
N GLU A 165 9.61 16.71 7.71
CA GLU A 165 8.92 17.70 8.54
C GLU A 165 7.68 18.28 7.85
N GLY A 166 7.79 18.67 6.59
CA GLY A 166 6.67 19.17 5.82
C GLY A 166 5.54 18.15 5.68
N LEU A 167 5.85 16.89 5.44
CA LEU A 167 4.85 15.82 5.40
C LEU A 167 4.16 15.63 6.75
N ARG A 168 4.89 15.67 7.87
CA ARG A 168 4.29 15.59 9.21
C ARG A 168 3.35 16.76 9.48
N ASN A 169 3.74 17.96 9.09
CA ASN A 169 2.90 19.15 9.23
C ASN A 169 1.63 19.06 8.39
N ILE A 170 1.72 18.56 7.15
CA ILE A 170 0.56 18.35 6.28
C ILE A 170 -0.37 17.30 6.88
N ALA A 171 0.15 16.13 7.25
CA ALA A 171 -0.63 15.05 7.83
C ALA A 171 -1.31 15.48 9.16
N GLY A 172 -0.58 16.18 10.02
CA GLY A 172 -1.12 16.74 11.28
C GLY A 172 -2.26 17.73 11.04
N ARG A 173 -2.12 18.63 10.07
CA ARG A 173 -3.19 19.58 9.70
C ARG A 173 -4.43 18.88 9.18
N ILE A 174 -4.26 17.87 8.29
CA ILE A 174 -5.38 17.08 7.78
C ILE A 174 -6.12 16.39 8.94
N HIS A 175 -5.39 15.75 9.84
CA HIS A 175 -5.97 15.08 11.00
C HIS A 175 -6.72 16.05 11.93
N SER A 176 -6.10 17.19 12.27
CA SER A 176 -6.72 18.20 13.12
C SER A 176 -7.98 18.78 12.50
N THR A 177 -7.97 19.07 11.19
CA THR A 177 -9.13 19.59 10.47
C THR A 177 -10.26 18.57 10.42
N ALA A 178 -9.95 17.30 10.16
CA ALA A 178 -10.95 16.23 10.18
C ALA A 178 -11.57 16.07 11.58
N GLY A 179 -10.76 16.13 12.63
CA GLY A 179 -11.24 16.06 14.01
C GLY A 179 -12.12 17.26 14.40
N PHE A 180 -11.80 18.45 13.90
CA PHE A 180 -12.65 19.63 14.09
C PHE A 180 -14.00 19.47 13.40
N LEU A 181 -14.00 19.09 12.12
CA LEU A 181 -15.23 18.84 11.37
C LEU A 181 -16.10 17.75 12.00
N ALA A 182 -15.49 16.67 12.48
CA ALA A 182 -16.23 15.60 13.15
C ALA A 182 -16.96 16.11 14.41
N LYS A 183 -16.32 16.95 15.21
CA LYS A 183 -16.95 17.56 16.39
C LYS A 183 -18.12 18.47 16.01
N ASP A 184 -17.93 19.34 15.02
CA ASP A 184 -18.98 20.25 14.58
C ASP A 184 -20.16 19.50 13.93
N CYS A 185 -19.90 18.48 13.11
CA CYS A 185 -20.96 17.67 12.52
C CYS A 185 -21.74 16.88 13.57
N LEU A 186 -21.09 16.35 14.59
CA LEU A 186 -21.75 15.62 15.69
C LEU A 186 -22.63 16.52 16.57
N LEU A 187 -22.43 17.84 16.54
CA LEU A 187 -23.32 18.79 17.22
C LEU A 187 -24.66 18.98 16.50
N TYR A 188 -24.72 18.71 15.18
CA TYR A 188 -25.88 18.97 14.34
C TYR A 188 -26.53 17.72 13.74
N THR A 189 -25.85 16.61 13.77
CA THR A 189 -26.36 15.34 13.21
C THR A 189 -26.47 14.31 14.33
N SER A 190 -27.68 13.81 14.56
CA SER A 190 -27.82 12.56 15.31
C SER A 190 -27.03 11.47 14.58
N PRO A 191 -26.30 10.61 15.29
CA PRO A 191 -25.65 9.50 14.65
C PRO A 191 -26.69 8.73 13.83
N SER A 192 -26.42 8.56 12.55
CA SER A 192 -27.25 7.71 11.72
C SER A 192 -27.28 6.31 12.29
N PRO A 193 -28.44 5.69 12.44
CA PRO A 193 -28.55 4.35 13.01
C PRO A 193 -27.82 3.31 12.16
#